data_6995f395fa756f0bba35cbbe8df0414d
#
_entry.id   6995f395fa756f0bba35cbbe8df0414d
#
_cell.length_a   1.000
_cell.length_b   1.000
_cell.length_c   1.000
_cell.angle_alpha   90.00
_cell.angle_beta   90.00
_cell.angle_gamma   90.00
#
_symmetry.space_group_name_H-M   'P 1'
#
loop_
_entity.id
_entity.type
_entity.pdbx_description
1 polymer ?
#
loop_
_entity_poly.entity_id
_entity_poly.type
_entity_poly.pdbx_seq_one_letter_code
_entity_poly.pdbx_strand_id
1 'polypeptide(L)'
;MDKLEINEIKSRLKALKFNHKEDKNLRRDRILKQGFKAFVFEYFPHHINFIKKESSNFRNFIYDNIDELERKNNHLCFKAYRGSAKTTLLVRLFTLYSLLSNKKQYALIISSTLDIASESIASLKTELEENAKLINDFEIKLGDEWTSEAIVFTSFKIHKKIKAFGSGKKIRGTNYLGKRPDLIICDDMENDENVESKTQRDKLYKWFNKAILKLVARTQENYLYLVVGTILHQDSLLNRLNDDKRFLIYDFPLVLSFPDKLDLIDKNNILKSDLKGFKLDDENLNKIEILKEYFADTQSFFSEYQNKALSTENAIFSEYKIIEKEQDFDLVVLGIDPALGKAKGDYFAIAELKKVDKNKFHLKASGYKISPSKMIDVILKLYIKYLSLGKIVKIAIETIAFQEFFKDKLKEEALKLGIILSICELKNKVAKELRIDSLAPYINDGTILIDNNSNLLIEEMLTYPKAAHDDLLDASEMAFRIACSAANADYKAINRILSKRKIKKGFL
;
A
#
# COMPACT_ATOMS: atom_id res chain seq x y z
N MET A 1 21.95 8.10 -9.46
CA MET A 1 22.89 7.10 -8.85
C MET A 1 24.15 7.82 -8.42
N ASP A 2 24.44 7.80 -7.14
CA ASP A 2 25.63 8.48 -6.61
C ASP A 2 26.91 7.79 -7.14
N LYS A 3 27.97 8.56 -7.38
CA LYS A 3 29.31 8.01 -7.73
C LYS A 3 29.76 6.92 -6.74
N LEU A 4 29.30 7.01 -5.50
CA LEU A 4 29.51 6.02 -4.45
C LEU A 4 28.89 4.66 -4.80
N GLU A 5 27.67 4.60 -5.26
CA GLU A 5 26.96 3.35 -5.61
C GLU A 5 27.64 2.65 -6.82
N ILE A 6 28.04 3.41 -7.84
CA ILE A 6 28.79 2.87 -8.98
C ILE A 6 30.14 2.29 -8.52
N ASN A 7 30.87 3.01 -7.66
CA ASN A 7 32.16 2.54 -7.15
C ASN A 7 32.00 1.29 -6.29
N GLU A 8 30.93 1.19 -5.54
CA GLU A 8 30.62 0.02 -4.74
C GLU A 8 30.31 -1.20 -5.61
N ILE A 9 29.50 -1.04 -6.68
CA ILE A 9 29.25 -2.10 -7.66
C ILE A 9 30.58 -2.55 -8.28
N LYS A 10 31.44 -1.63 -8.73
CA LYS A 10 32.76 -1.95 -9.29
C LYS A 10 33.67 -2.69 -8.31
N SER A 11 33.70 -2.27 -7.06
CA SER A 11 34.48 -2.94 -6.00
C SER A 11 34.03 -4.37 -5.79
N ARG A 12 32.72 -4.60 -5.77
CA ARG A 12 32.14 -5.94 -5.60
C ARG A 12 32.36 -6.84 -6.81
N LEU A 13 32.23 -6.30 -8.03
CA LEU A 13 32.56 -7.02 -9.25
C LEU A 13 34.01 -7.49 -9.26
N LYS A 14 34.96 -6.66 -8.84
CA LYS A 14 36.38 -7.03 -8.71
C LYS A 14 36.65 -8.09 -7.63
N ALA A 15 35.83 -8.14 -6.59
CA ALA A 15 35.93 -9.14 -5.52
C ALA A 15 35.37 -10.52 -5.90
N LEU A 16 34.60 -10.62 -6.98
CA LEU A 16 34.05 -11.89 -7.45
C LEU A 16 35.18 -12.79 -8.02
N LYS A 17 35.39 -13.92 -7.38
CA LYS A 17 36.26 -14.96 -7.92
C LYS A 17 35.46 -15.86 -8.88
N PHE A 18 35.75 -15.76 -10.16
CA PHE A 18 35.12 -16.62 -11.16
C PHE A 18 35.76 -18.01 -11.18
N ASN A 19 34.95 -19.04 -11.11
CA ASN A 19 35.43 -20.40 -11.28
C ASN A 19 35.50 -20.74 -12.77
N HIS A 20 36.71 -20.81 -13.35
CA HIS A 20 36.96 -21.02 -14.77
C HIS A 20 36.83 -22.51 -15.22
N LYS A 21 36.38 -23.42 -14.36
CA LYS A 21 36.33 -24.85 -14.66
C LYS A 21 35.25 -25.28 -15.68
N GLU A 22 34.19 -24.50 -15.85
CA GLU A 22 33.09 -24.78 -16.78
C GLU A 22 33.29 -24.05 -18.11
N ASP A 23 33.10 -24.74 -19.24
CA ASP A 23 33.13 -24.09 -20.57
C ASP A 23 32.08 -22.98 -20.65
N LYS A 24 32.47 -21.83 -21.20
CA LYS A 24 31.62 -20.63 -21.26
C LYS A 24 30.30 -20.85 -22.05
N ASN A 25 30.37 -21.63 -23.14
CA ASN A 25 29.19 -21.87 -23.99
C ASN A 25 28.21 -22.80 -23.29
N LEU A 26 28.71 -23.87 -22.68
CA LEU A 26 27.89 -24.81 -21.89
C LEU A 26 27.22 -24.09 -20.72
N ARG A 27 27.96 -23.25 -19.99
CA ARG A 27 27.43 -22.44 -18.90
C ARG A 27 26.34 -21.51 -19.36
N ARG A 28 26.60 -20.69 -20.39
CA ARG A 28 25.63 -19.76 -20.96
C ARG A 28 24.36 -20.48 -21.38
N ASP A 29 24.47 -21.56 -22.17
CA ASP A 29 23.33 -22.27 -22.73
C ASP A 29 22.50 -22.92 -21.61
N ARG A 30 23.14 -23.48 -20.61
CA ARG A 30 22.48 -23.99 -19.39
C ARG A 30 21.71 -22.88 -18.67
N ILE A 31 22.33 -21.72 -18.43
CA ILE A 31 21.72 -20.59 -17.72
C ILE A 31 20.54 -20.02 -18.48
N LEU A 32 20.68 -19.80 -19.80
CA LEU A 32 19.58 -19.28 -20.63
C LEU A 32 18.39 -20.25 -20.67
N LYS A 33 18.65 -21.58 -20.66
CA LYS A 33 17.61 -22.60 -20.56
C LYS A 33 16.88 -22.60 -19.22
N GLN A 34 17.58 -22.30 -18.13
CA GLN A 34 17.03 -22.19 -16.78
C GLN A 34 16.27 -20.89 -16.53
N GLY A 35 16.47 -19.86 -17.36
CA GLY A 35 15.69 -18.63 -17.35
C GLY A 35 16.28 -17.50 -16.51
N PHE A 36 15.46 -16.46 -16.29
CA PHE A 36 15.86 -15.20 -15.67
C PHE A 36 16.50 -15.37 -14.28
N LYS A 37 15.89 -16.20 -13.42
CA LYS A 37 16.43 -16.48 -12.09
C LYS A 37 17.87 -16.95 -12.15
N ALA A 38 18.13 -17.97 -12.94
CA ALA A 38 19.48 -18.53 -13.08
C ALA A 38 20.46 -17.50 -13.65
N PHE A 39 20.02 -16.68 -14.60
CA PHE A 39 20.81 -15.60 -15.16
C PHE A 39 21.23 -14.56 -14.10
N VAL A 40 20.31 -14.13 -13.27
CA VAL A 40 20.60 -13.17 -12.19
C VAL A 40 21.56 -13.77 -11.17
N PHE A 41 21.35 -15.00 -10.72
CA PHE A 41 22.18 -15.66 -9.71
C PHE A 41 23.58 -15.97 -10.22
N GLU A 42 23.74 -16.27 -11.50
CA GLU A 42 25.02 -16.61 -12.11
C GLU A 42 25.89 -15.38 -12.42
N TYR A 43 25.27 -14.33 -13.00
CA TYR A 43 26.02 -13.17 -13.51
C TYR A 43 25.96 -11.94 -12.59
N PHE A 44 25.00 -11.88 -11.66
CA PHE A 44 24.78 -10.72 -10.79
C PHE A 44 24.71 -11.07 -9.29
N PRO A 45 25.55 -11.98 -8.77
CA PRO A 45 25.51 -12.34 -7.35
C PRO A 45 25.77 -11.14 -6.44
N HIS A 46 26.50 -10.12 -6.91
CA HIS A 46 26.79 -8.89 -6.19
C HIS A 46 25.55 -8.00 -5.98
N HIS A 47 24.49 -8.16 -6.76
CA HIS A 47 23.19 -7.53 -6.51
C HIS A 47 22.34 -8.34 -5.52
N ILE A 48 22.57 -9.65 -5.39
CA ILE A 48 21.77 -10.54 -4.53
C ILE A 48 22.30 -10.58 -3.10
N ASN A 49 23.60 -10.44 -2.89
CA ASN A 49 24.23 -10.51 -1.56
C ASN A 49 23.76 -9.40 -0.60
N PHE A 50 23.09 -8.35 -1.11
CA PHE A 50 22.34 -7.39 -0.30
C PHE A 50 21.02 -7.94 0.21
N ILE A 51 20.45 -8.89 -0.50
CA ILE A 51 19.17 -9.50 -0.22
C ILE A 51 19.49 -10.71 0.66
N LYS A 52 19.61 -10.49 1.98
CA LYS A 52 19.70 -11.59 2.92
C LYS A 52 18.56 -12.55 2.66
N LYS A 53 18.87 -13.78 2.22
CA LYS A 53 17.93 -14.89 2.02
C LYS A 53 16.58 -14.46 1.42
N GLU A 54 16.26 -14.95 0.26
CA GLU A 54 15.04 -14.63 -0.49
C GLU A 54 13.75 -14.80 0.34
N SER A 55 13.27 -13.71 0.86
CA SER A 55 12.06 -13.68 1.68
C SER A 55 10.98 -12.77 1.12
N SER A 56 11.27 -12.01 0.05
CA SER A 56 10.28 -11.13 -0.60
C SER A 56 9.45 -11.92 -1.59
N ASN A 57 8.11 -11.88 -1.42
CA ASN A 57 7.19 -12.49 -2.35
C ASN A 57 7.28 -11.84 -3.74
N PHE A 58 7.48 -10.51 -3.80
CA PHE A 58 7.68 -9.80 -5.06
C PHE A 58 8.88 -10.34 -5.84
N ARG A 59 10.06 -10.41 -5.20
CA ARG A 59 11.28 -10.88 -5.88
C ARG A 59 11.15 -12.33 -6.33
N ASN A 60 10.64 -13.21 -5.45
CA ASN A 60 10.40 -14.60 -5.79
C ASN A 60 9.41 -14.74 -6.94
N PHE A 61 8.33 -13.96 -6.92
CA PHE A 61 7.36 -13.97 -8.02
C PHE A 61 8.01 -13.59 -9.36
N ILE A 62 8.84 -12.53 -9.39
CA ILE A 62 9.54 -12.13 -10.62
C ILE A 62 10.49 -13.24 -11.07
N TYR A 63 11.32 -13.81 -10.19
CA TYR A 63 12.24 -14.89 -10.54
C TYR A 63 11.54 -16.11 -11.12
N ASP A 64 10.41 -16.48 -10.58
CA ASP A 64 9.73 -17.74 -10.94
C ASP A 64 8.77 -17.57 -12.15
N ASN A 65 8.30 -16.35 -12.45
CA ASN A 65 7.21 -16.17 -13.40
C ASN A 65 7.54 -15.27 -14.61
N ILE A 66 8.56 -14.38 -14.55
CA ILE A 66 8.74 -13.34 -15.58
C ILE A 66 8.96 -13.90 -16.98
N ASP A 67 9.66 -15.02 -17.12
CA ASP A 67 9.89 -15.68 -18.41
C ASP A 67 8.59 -16.18 -19.06
N GLU A 68 7.69 -16.72 -18.27
CA GLU A 68 6.38 -17.18 -18.75
C GLU A 68 5.47 -16.01 -19.07
N LEU A 69 5.48 -14.98 -18.22
CA LEU A 69 4.69 -13.76 -18.40
C LEU A 69 5.09 -13.02 -19.68
N GLU A 70 6.41 -12.83 -19.92
CA GLU A 70 6.92 -12.23 -21.15
C GLU A 70 6.50 -13.01 -22.40
N ARG A 71 6.54 -14.34 -22.33
CA ARG A 71 6.17 -15.22 -23.46
C ARG A 71 4.68 -15.15 -23.80
N LYS A 72 3.81 -14.97 -22.79
CA LYS A 72 2.35 -15.01 -22.97
C LYS A 72 1.71 -13.62 -23.13
N ASN A 73 2.40 -12.57 -22.74
CA ASN A 73 1.81 -11.23 -22.63
C ASN A 73 2.79 -10.16 -23.12
N ASN A 74 2.27 -9.24 -23.91
CA ASN A 74 3.05 -8.13 -24.46
C ASN A 74 2.95 -6.85 -23.62
N HIS A 75 2.13 -6.84 -22.55
CA HIS A 75 1.92 -5.67 -21.70
C HIS A 75 1.82 -6.10 -20.25
N LEU A 76 2.85 -5.80 -19.47
CA LEU A 76 2.94 -6.13 -18.05
C LEU A 76 3.02 -4.85 -17.20
N CYS A 77 2.34 -4.83 -16.07
CA CYS A 77 2.42 -3.75 -15.10
C CYS A 77 2.66 -4.33 -13.70
N PHE A 78 3.73 -3.89 -13.05
CA PHE A 78 4.08 -4.27 -11.69
C PHE A 78 4.04 -3.05 -10.78
N LYS A 79 3.13 -3.06 -9.84
CA LYS A 79 3.07 -2.10 -8.74
C LYS A 79 3.79 -2.73 -7.56
N ALA A 80 4.84 -2.10 -7.06
CA ALA A 80 5.61 -2.64 -5.95
C ALA A 80 6.11 -1.51 -5.06
N TYR A 81 6.16 -1.80 -3.78
CA TYR A 81 6.55 -0.83 -2.75
C TYR A 81 7.97 -0.30 -2.93
N ARG A 82 8.24 0.88 -2.36
CA ARG A 82 9.57 1.49 -2.36
C ARG A 82 10.58 0.59 -1.64
N GLY A 83 11.75 0.39 -2.25
CA GLY A 83 12.78 -0.50 -1.71
C GLY A 83 12.61 -1.99 -2.05
N SER A 84 11.58 -2.38 -2.83
CA SER A 84 11.38 -3.77 -3.29
C SER A 84 12.44 -4.30 -4.24
N ALA A 85 13.36 -3.46 -4.71
CA ALA A 85 14.35 -3.70 -5.79
C ALA A 85 13.73 -3.81 -7.20
N LYS A 86 12.52 -3.26 -7.42
CA LYS A 86 11.82 -3.29 -8.71
C LYS A 86 12.66 -2.75 -9.87
N THR A 87 13.31 -1.58 -9.70
CA THR A 87 14.18 -0.98 -10.72
C THR A 87 15.39 -1.87 -11.01
N THR A 88 16.05 -2.41 -10.00
CA THR A 88 17.19 -3.31 -10.20
C THR A 88 16.78 -4.56 -10.97
N LEU A 89 15.73 -5.25 -10.54
CA LEU A 89 15.33 -6.52 -11.17
C LEU A 89 14.69 -6.33 -12.54
N LEU A 90 13.69 -5.46 -12.66
CA LEU A 90 12.84 -5.37 -13.83
C LEU A 90 13.36 -4.36 -14.86
N VAL A 91 14.02 -3.29 -14.43
CA VAL A 91 14.52 -2.28 -15.37
C VAL A 91 15.95 -2.58 -15.79
N ARG A 92 16.83 -2.96 -14.87
CA ARG A 92 18.26 -3.16 -15.17
C ARG A 92 18.55 -4.61 -15.57
N LEU A 93 18.37 -5.58 -14.67
CA LEU A 93 18.79 -6.97 -14.91
C LEU A 93 17.93 -7.68 -15.95
N PHE A 94 16.61 -7.44 -15.97
CA PHE A 94 15.74 -8.00 -16.99
C PHE A 94 15.99 -7.42 -18.39
N THR A 95 16.41 -6.15 -18.49
CA THR A 95 16.85 -5.57 -19.75
C THR A 95 18.05 -6.31 -20.31
N LEU A 96 19.11 -6.52 -19.50
CA LEU A 96 20.29 -7.28 -19.95
C LEU A 96 19.93 -8.71 -20.31
N TYR A 97 19.12 -9.39 -19.50
CA TYR A 97 18.66 -10.74 -19.80
C TYR A 97 17.93 -10.82 -21.14
N SER A 98 16.98 -9.93 -21.39
CA SER A 98 16.17 -9.92 -22.63
C SER A 98 17.03 -9.65 -23.87
N LEU A 99 18.00 -8.75 -23.74
CA LEU A 99 18.93 -8.44 -24.84
C LEU A 99 19.96 -9.55 -25.08
N LEU A 100 20.58 -10.07 -24.01
CA LEU A 100 21.65 -11.08 -24.12
C LEU A 100 21.12 -12.47 -24.46
N SER A 101 19.89 -12.80 -24.08
CA SER A 101 19.20 -14.02 -24.52
C SER A 101 18.67 -13.93 -25.97
N ASN A 102 18.92 -12.83 -26.66
CA ASN A 102 18.41 -12.54 -28.03
C ASN A 102 16.88 -12.51 -28.17
N LYS A 103 16.15 -12.43 -27.06
CA LYS A 103 14.70 -12.23 -27.08
C LYS A 103 14.34 -10.85 -27.63
N LYS A 104 15.14 -9.82 -27.28
CA LYS A 104 14.97 -8.42 -27.68
C LYS A 104 16.27 -7.84 -28.24
N GLN A 105 16.16 -6.72 -28.97
CA GLN A 105 17.31 -6.07 -29.58
C GLN A 105 17.41 -4.58 -29.27
N TYR A 106 16.28 -3.90 -29.04
CA TYR A 106 16.26 -2.47 -28.79
C TYR A 106 15.35 -2.12 -27.60
N ALA A 107 15.96 -1.79 -26.46
CA ALA A 107 15.27 -1.41 -25.24
C ALA A 107 15.17 0.12 -25.08
N LEU A 108 14.02 0.61 -24.64
CA LEU A 108 13.83 1.97 -24.14
C LEU A 108 13.56 1.92 -22.65
N ILE A 109 14.24 2.78 -21.90
CA ILE A 109 13.98 3.02 -20.46
C ILE A 109 13.44 4.44 -20.34
N ILE A 110 12.24 4.55 -19.79
CA ILE A 110 11.49 5.81 -19.68
C ILE A 110 11.15 6.02 -18.20
N SER A 111 11.57 7.15 -17.62
CA SER A 111 11.26 7.51 -16.23
C SER A 111 10.65 8.90 -16.15
N SER A 112 10.30 9.38 -14.95
CA SER A 112 9.74 10.72 -14.75
C SER A 112 10.64 11.82 -15.33
N THR A 113 11.95 11.69 -15.19
CA THR A 113 12.96 12.58 -15.78
C THR A 113 14.00 11.80 -16.60
N LEU A 114 14.72 12.51 -17.48
CA LEU A 114 15.82 11.90 -18.23
C LEU A 114 16.99 11.51 -17.31
N ASP A 115 17.24 12.30 -16.28
CA ASP A 115 18.33 12.05 -15.31
C ASP A 115 18.12 10.72 -14.60
N ILE A 116 16.91 10.43 -14.11
CA ILE A 116 16.56 9.16 -13.47
C ILE A 116 16.70 7.99 -14.46
N ALA A 117 16.21 8.14 -15.68
CA ALA A 117 16.38 7.11 -16.72
C ALA A 117 17.88 6.86 -17.03
N SER A 118 18.69 7.93 -17.06
CA SER A 118 20.13 7.87 -17.32
C SER A 118 20.92 7.18 -16.19
N GLU A 119 20.44 7.21 -14.95
CA GLU A 119 21.03 6.42 -13.86
C GLU A 119 20.95 4.91 -14.13
N SER A 120 19.86 4.44 -14.71
CA SER A 120 19.75 3.04 -15.13
C SER A 120 20.74 2.73 -16.26
N ILE A 121 20.93 3.64 -17.22
CA ILE A 121 21.99 3.49 -18.25
C ILE A 121 23.37 3.40 -17.62
N ALA A 122 23.69 4.25 -16.64
CA ALA A 122 24.99 4.22 -15.95
C ALA A 122 25.26 2.89 -15.25
N SER A 123 24.25 2.33 -14.57
CA SER A 123 24.35 1.00 -13.96
C SER A 123 24.57 -0.10 -15.00
N LEU A 124 23.82 -0.08 -16.11
CA LEU A 124 23.98 -1.06 -17.20
C LEU A 124 25.34 -0.97 -17.87
N LYS A 125 25.89 0.24 -18.06
CA LYS A 125 27.27 0.45 -18.56
C LYS A 125 28.28 -0.22 -17.67
N THR A 126 28.17 -0.04 -16.34
CA THR A 126 29.10 -0.65 -15.38
C THR A 126 29.11 -2.17 -15.50
N GLU A 127 27.95 -2.82 -15.66
CA GLU A 127 27.89 -4.26 -15.88
C GLU A 127 28.52 -4.69 -17.21
N LEU A 128 28.26 -3.95 -18.29
CA LEU A 128 28.78 -4.25 -19.61
C LEU A 128 30.29 -3.94 -19.74
N GLU A 129 30.87 -3.10 -18.89
CA GLU A 129 32.28 -2.72 -18.85
C GLU A 129 33.11 -3.59 -17.90
N GLU A 130 32.54 -3.96 -16.74
CA GLU A 130 33.32 -4.51 -15.62
C GLU A 130 32.95 -5.96 -15.27
N ASN A 131 31.79 -6.48 -15.72
CA ASN A 131 31.39 -7.86 -15.41
C ASN A 131 32.08 -8.84 -16.37
N ALA A 132 33.31 -9.22 -16.03
CA ALA A 132 34.17 -10.06 -16.88
C ALA A 132 33.50 -11.37 -17.30
N LYS A 133 32.71 -12.00 -16.42
CA LYS A 133 32.01 -13.26 -16.69
C LYS A 133 30.93 -13.06 -17.76
N LEU A 134 30.11 -12.02 -17.57
CA LEU A 134 29.07 -11.64 -18.52
C LEU A 134 29.65 -11.30 -19.89
N ILE A 135 30.71 -10.48 -19.91
CA ILE A 135 31.41 -10.03 -21.13
C ILE A 135 31.95 -11.23 -21.91
N ASN A 136 32.63 -12.15 -21.22
CA ASN A 136 33.23 -13.34 -21.85
C ASN A 136 32.18 -14.31 -22.40
N ASP A 137 31.14 -14.61 -21.62
CA ASP A 137 30.13 -15.62 -21.96
C ASP A 137 29.20 -15.17 -23.08
N PHE A 138 28.93 -13.88 -23.18
CA PHE A 138 28.06 -13.27 -24.21
C PHE A 138 28.82 -12.56 -25.33
N GLU A 139 30.14 -12.65 -25.36
CA GLU A 139 31.03 -12.03 -26.37
C GLU A 139 30.69 -10.55 -26.59
N ILE A 140 30.54 -9.81 -25.49
CA ILE A 140 30.10 -8.41 -25.50
C ILE A 140 31.24 -7.54 -26.06
N LYS A 141 30.90 -6.68 -27.03
CA LYS A 141 31.78 -5.62 -27.53
C LYS A 141 31.03 -4.31 -27.52
N LEU A 142 31.61 -3.29 -26.92
CA LEU A 142 31.04 -1.95 -26.85
C LEU A 142 31.02 -1.31 -28.25
N GLY A 143 29.98 -0.56 -28.57
CA GLY A 143 29.83 0.16 -29.81
C GLY A 143 30.17 1.65 -29.66
N ASP A 144 30.03 2.40 -30.77
CA ASP A 144 30.44 3.82 -30.85
C ASP A 144 29.51 4.76 -30.06
N GLU A 145 28.22 4.45 -29.96
CA GLU A 145 27.27 5.25 -29.15
C GLU A 145 27.32 4.75 -27.69
N TRP A 146 28.10 5.43 -26.86
CA TRP A 146 28.35 5.06 -25.45
C TRP A 146 28.22 6.29 -24.54
N THR A 147 27.00 6.87 -24.52
CA THR A 147 26.70 8.12 -23.80
C THR A 147 26.01 7.86 -22.47
N SER A 148 25.64 8.91 -21.74
CA SER A 148 24.79 8.82 -20.55
C SER A 148 23.32 8.47 -20.87
N GLU A 149 22.88 8.72 -22.10
CA GLU A 149 21.47 8.55 -22.49
C GLU A 149 21.25 7.34 -23.40
N ALA A 150 22.29 6.89 -24.10
CA ALA A 150 22.16 5.76 -25.03
C ALA A 150 23.45 4.96 -25.11
N ILE A 151 23.30 3.64 -25.15
CA ILE A 151 24.39 2.71 -25.34
C ILE A 151 24.09 1.71 -26.46
N VAL A 152 25.10 1.44 -27.25
CA VAL A 152 25.10 0.41 -28.28
C VAL A 152 26.22 -0.59 -27.97
N PHE A 153 25.94 -1.86 -28.14
CA PHE A 153 26.92 -2.91 -28.03
C PHE A 153 26.54 -4.08 -28.94
N THR A 154 27.46 -5.03 -29.10
CA THR A 154 27.14 -6.29 -29.78
C THR A 154 27.30 -7.45 -28.80
N SER A 155 26.45 -8.46 -28.98
CA SER A 155 26.56 -9.79 -28.39
C SER A 155 26.45 -10.80 -29.51
N PHE A 156 27.47 -11.67 -29.70
CA PHE A 156 27.58 -12.58 -30.84
C PHE A 156 27.41 -11.88 -32.20
N LYS A 157 28.02 -10.70 -32.35
CA LYS A 157 27.90 -9.82 -33.55
C LYS A 157 26.49 -9.27 -33.80
N ILE A 158 25.51 -9.52 -32.92
CA ILE A 158 24.18 -8.96 -33.05
C ILE A 158 24.15 -7.61 -32.32
N HIS A 159 23.78 -6.57 -33.01
CA HIS A 159 23.67 -5.22 -32.47
C HIS A 159 22.52 -5.11 -31.44
N LYS A 160 22.81 -4.49 -30.33
CA LYS A 160 21.89 -4.18 -29.22
C LYS A 160 21.92 -2.70 -28.94
N LYS A 161 20.77 -2.11 -28.62
CA LYS A 161 20.68 -0.72 -28.18
C LYS A 161 19.82 -0.59 -26.94
N ILE A 162 20.25 0.29 -26.02
CA ILE A 162 19.43 0.76 -24.90
C ILE A 162 19.43 2.27 -24.95
N LYS A 163 18.26 2.91 -24.79
CA LYS A 163 18.14 4.36 -24.79
C LYS A 163 17.19 4.85 -23.71
N ALA A 164 17.61 5.90 -22.98
CA ALA A 164 16.87 6.56 -21.94
C ALA A 164 16.01 7.71 -22.47
N PHE A 165 14.85 7.95 -21.84
CA PHE A 165 13.98 9.08 -22.07
C PHE A 165 13.32 9.55 -20.76
N GLY A 166 13.13 10.86 -20.64
CA GLY A 166 12.24 11.44 -19.66
C GLY A 166 10.80 11.47 -20.16
N SER A 167 9.84 11.41 -19.23
CA SER A 167 8.42 11.48 -19.55
C SER A 167 8.03 12.80 -20.24
N GLY A 168 7.04 12.73 -21.15
CA GLY A 168 6.59 13.90 -21.92
C GLY A 168 7.49 14.32 -23.11
N LYS A 169 8.66 13.73 -23.27
CA LYS A 169 9.58 14.08 -24.36
C LYS A 169 9.16 13.51 -25.72
N LYS A 170 9.71 14.09 -26.81
CA LYS A 170 9.47 13.62 -28.18
C LYS A 170 10.17 12.28 -28.41
N ILE A 171 9.41 11.19 -28.43
CA ILE A 171 9.93 9.80 -28.53
C ILE A 171 9.51 9.10 -29.83
N ARG A 172 8.54 9.65 -30.57
CA ARG A 172 8.04 9.06 -31.81
C ARG A 172 9.12 9.03 -32.89
N GLY A 173 9.09 7.97 -33.72
CA GLY A 173 10.04 7.80 -34.77
C GLY A 173 11.39 7.23 -34.36
N THR A 174 11.57 6.90 -33.06
CA THR A 174 12.78 6.25 -32.58
C THR A 174 12.99 4.91 -33.27
N ASN A 175 14.14 4.74 -33.89
CA ASN A 175 14.56 3.50 -34.53
C ASN A 175 16.09 3.32 -34.45
N TYR A 176 16.54 2.11 -34.65
CA TYR A 176 17.96 1.76 -34.73
C TYR A 176 18.15 0.66 -35.78
N LEU A 177 19.01 0.89 -36.74
CA LEU A 177 19.26 -0.01 -37.88
C LEU A 177 17.96 -0.49 -38.57
N GLY A 178 17.01 0.42 -38.75
CA GLY A 178 15.71 0.14 -39.38
C GLY A 178 14.70 -0.58 -38.42
N LYS A 179 15.07 -0.92 -37.23
CA LYS A 179 14.20 -1.60 -36.25
C LYS A 179 13.62 -0.61 -35.24
N ARG A 180 12.34 -0.81 -34.89
CA ARG A 180 11.70 -0.13 -33.79
C ARG A 180 12.03 -0.79 -32.46
N PRO A 181 11.87 -0.08 -31.31
CA PRO A 181 12.03 -0.70 -30.02
C PRO A 181 11.12 -1.92 -29.84
N ASP A 182 11.65 -2.96 -29.23
CA ASP A 182 10.96 -4.22 -28.92
C ASP A 182 10.84 -4.49 -27.43
N LEU A 183 11.55 -3.69 -26.59
CA LEU A 183 11.39 -3.67 -25.14
C LEU A 183 11.19 -2.23 -24.68
N ILE A 184 10.02 -1.90 -24.16
CA ILE A 184 9.67 -0.57 -23.68
C ILE A 184 9.41 -0.67 -22.18
N ILE A 185 10.32 -0.09 -21.40
CA ILE A 185 10.25 -0.10 -19.92
C ILE A 185 9.91 1.30 -19.44
N CYS A 186 8.83 1.39 -18.67
CA CYS A 186 8.38 2.60 -18.01
C CYS A 186 8.59 2.42 -16.50
N ASP A 187 9.55 3.14 -15.92
CA ASP A 187 9.94 3.04 -14.52
C ASP A 187 9.65 4.35 -13.79
N ASP A 188 8.80 4.31 -12.76
CA ASP A 188 8.39 5.46 -11.95
C ASP A 188 8.19 6.73 -12.79
N MET A 189 7.19 6.68 -13.69
CA MET A 189 6.94 7.73 -14.71
C MET A 189 6.33 9.01 -14.14
N GLU A 190 5.86 8.96 -12.92
CA GLU A 190 5.29 10.06 -12.14
C GLU A 190 6.24 10.44 -11.00
N ASN A 191 6.22 11.70 -10.60
CA ASN A 191 6.86 12.24 -9.41
C ASN A 191 5.85 13.07 -8.62
N ASP A 192 6.18 13.43 -7.39
CA ASP A 192 5.29 14.15 -6.48
C ASP A 192 4.73 15.44 -7.11
N GLU A 193 5.57 16.24 -7.79
CA GLU A 193 5.14 17.48 -8.44
C GLU A 193 4.12 17.27 -9.56
N ASN A 194 4.35 16.25 -10.41
CA ASN A 194 3.50 15.99 -11.57
C ASN A 194 2.19 15.29 -11.18
N VAL A 195 2.20 14.53 -10.11
CA VAL A 195 1.04 13.73 -9.68
C VAL A 195 -0.02 14.56 -8.97
N GLU A 196 0.35 15.67 -8.34
CA GLU A 196 -0.55 16.60 -7.67
C GLU A 196 -1.56 17.24 -8.64
N SER A 197 -1.12 17.62 -9.83
CA SER A 197 -1.95 18.33 -10.81
C SER A 197 -2.72 17.38 -11.73
N LYS A 198 -4.06 17.43 -11.70
CA LYS A 198 -4.92 16.68 -12.64
C LYS A 198 -4.56 16.93 -14.10
N THR A 199 -4.22 18.18 -14.46
CA THR A 199 -3.80 18.53 -15.81
C THR A 199 -2.51 17.80 -16.21
N GLN A 200 -1.56 17.66 -15.30
CA GLN A 200 -0.31 16.94 -15.54
C GLN A 200 -0.56 15.43 -15.65
N ARG A 201 -1.38 14.85 -14.77
CA ARG A 201 -1.77 13.42 -14.85
C ARG A 201 -2.45 13.12 -16.20
N ASP A 202 -3.40 13.96 -16.62
CA ASP A 202 -4.10 13.80 -17.91
C ASP A 202 -3.16 13.95 -19.10
N LYS A 203 -2.20 14.88 -19.03
CA LYS A 203 -1.19 15.09 -20.06
C LYS A 203 -0.27 13.87 -20.18
N LEU A 204 0.20 13.33 -19.06
CA LEU A 204 1.01 12.12 -19.02
C LEU A 204 0.25 10.92 -19.60
N TYR A 205 -0.98 10.68 -19.18
CA TYR A 205 -1.81 9.60 -19.67
C TYR A 205 -2.09 9.70 -21.18
N LYS A 206 -2.38 10.90 -21.67
CA LYS A 206 -2.53 11.15 -23.11
C LYS A 206 -1.24 10.88 -23.88
N TRP A 207 -0.09 11.30 -23.34
CA TRP A 207 1.21 11.05 -23.95
C TRP A 207 1.54 9.54 -23.95
N PHE A 208 1.32 8.84 -22.87
CA PHE A 208 1.48 7.40 -22.77
C PHE A 208 0.69 6.67 -23.86
N ASN A 209 -0.60 6.94 -23.98
CA ASN A 209 -1.46 6.30 -25.00
C ASN A 209 -1.11 6.70 -26.43
N LYS A 210 -0.76 7.97 -26.67
CA LYS A 210 -0.53 8.48 -28.03
C LYS A 210 0.90 8.30 -28.51
N ALA A 211 1.88 8.27 -27.63
CA ALA A 211 3.29 8.18 -27.99
C ALA A 211 3.89 6.83 -27.61
N ILE A 212 3.85 6.43 -26.33
CA ILE A 212 4.50 5.21 -25.85
C ILE A 212 3.88 3.96 -26.48
N LEU A 213 2.58 3.77 -26.38
CA LEU A 213 1.89 2.60 -26.91
C LEU A 213 1.85 2.53 -28.45
N LYS A 214 2.54 3.46 -29.14
CA LYS A 214 2.70 3.49 -30.61
C LYS A 214 4.17 3.36 -31.04
N LEU A 215 5.07 3.02 -30.12
CA LEU A 215 6.50 2.87 -30.41
C LEU A 215 6.80 1.63 -31.24
N VAL A 216 6.13 0.54 -30.94
CA VAL A 216 6.29 -0.74 -31.62
C VAL A 216 5.69 -0.69 -33.03
N ALA A 217 6.30 -1.37 -33.97
CA ALA A 217 5.75 -1.50 -35.32
C ALA A 217 4.48 -2.39 -35.32
N ARG A 218 3.49 -2.05 -36.15
CA ARG A 218 2.22 -2.80 -36.21
C ARG A 218 2.38 -4.29 -36.59
N THR A 219 3.45 -4.61 -37.33
CA THR A 219 3.78 -5.96 -37.76
C THR A 219 4.73 -6.70 -36.83
N GLN A 220 5.11 -6.08 -35.69
CA GLN A 220 6.05 -6.67 -34.75
C GLN A 220 5.29 -7.47 -33.70
N GLU A 221 5.50 -8.78 -33.70
CA GLU A 221 4.84 -9.70 -32.77
C GLU A 221 5.61 -9.84 -31.46
N ASN A 222 6.95 -9.88 -31.52
CA ASN A 222 7.80 -10.05 -30.35
C ASN A 222 8.21 -8.68 -29.76
N TYR A 223 7.35 -8.14 -28.87
CA TYR A 223 7.64 -6.93 -28.12
C TYR A 223 7.12 -7.06 -26.69
N LEU A 224 7.58 -6.18 -25.81
CA LEU A 224 7.10 -6.08 -24.43
C LEU A 224 7.01 -4.61 -24.00
N TYR A 225 5.86 -4.23 -23.45
CA TYR A 225 5.69 -3.07 -22.60
C TYR A 225 5.72 -3.52 -21.15
N LEU A 226 6.67 -3.02 -20.39
CA LEU A 226 6.86 -3.30 -18.97
C LEU A 226 6.73 -1.99 -18.21
N VAL A 227 5.66 -1.84 -17.45
CA VAL A 227 5.40 -0.67 -16.61
C VAL A 227 5.64 -1.05 -15.15
N VAL A 228 6.46 -0.28 -14.46
CA VAL A 228 6.88 -0.57 -13.09
C VAL A 228 6.78 0.73 -12.29
N GLY A 229 6.32 0.66 -11.05
CA GLY A 229 6.32 1.84 -10.18
C GLY A 229 5.56 1.68 -8.88
N THR A 230 5.53 2.76 -8.11
CA THR A 230 4.71 2.97 -6.91
C THR A 230 3.49 3.83 -7.24
N ILE A 231 2.45 3.74 -6.41
CA ILE A 231 1.23 4.54 -6.58
C ILE A 231 1.35 5.81 -5.74
N LEU A 232 1.59 6.95 -6.39
CA LEU A 232 1.70 8.24 -5.72
C LEU A 232 0.36 8.99 -5.60
N HIS A 233 -0.63 8.65 -6.46
CA HIS A 233 -1.95 9.29 -6.46
C HIS A 233 -3.04 8.32 -6.92
N GLN A 234 -4.28 8.45 -6.40
CA GLN A 234 -5.41 7.60 -6.81
C GLN A 234 -5.69 7.65 -8.32
N ASP A 235 -5.49 8.80 -8.95
CA ASP A 235 -5.66 9.02 -10.39
C ASP A 235 -4.32 9.01 -11.15
N SER A 236 -3.33 8.26 -10.66
CA SER A 236 -2.02 8.06 -11.29
C SER A 236 -2.11 7.23 -12.57
N LEU A 237 -1.08 7.30 -13.42
CA LEU A 237 -0.97 6.46 -14.62
C LEU A 237 -1.12 4.98 -14.28
N LEU A 238 -0.42 4.50 -13.25
CA LEU A 238 -0.47 3.09 -12.84
C LEU A 238 -1.87 2.64 -12.40
N ASN A 239 -2.63 3.51 -11.72
CA ASN A 239 -4.02 3.21 -11.35
C ASN A 239 -4.97 3.24 -12.55
N ARG A 240 -4.77 4.18 -13.48
CA ARG A 240 -5.56 4.22 -14.73
C ARG A 240 -5.32 2.99 -15.61
N LEU A 241 -4.18 2.31 -15.48
CA LEU A 241 -3.93 1.05 -16.19
C LEU A 241 -4.75 -0.11 -15.66
N ASN A 242 -5.34 -0.04 -14.45
CA ASN A 242 -6.25 -1.08 -13.95
C ASN A 242 -7.45 -1.33 -14.88
N ASP A 243 -7.91 -0.28 -15.54
CA ASP A 243 -9.05 -0.34 -16.46
C ASP A 243 -8.63 -0.68 -17.89
N ASP A 244 -7.33 -0.76 -18.16
CA ASP A 244 -6.80 -1.08 -19.50
C ASP A 244 -6.62 -2.59 -19.68
N LYS A 245 -7.58 -3.21 -20.37
CA LYS A 245 -7.60 -4.68 -20.61
C LYS A 245 -6.37 -5.23 -21.35
N ARG A 246 -5.51 -4.37 -21.90
CA ARG A 246 -4.26 -4.80 -22.56
C ARG A 246 -3.21 -5.23 -21.55
N PHE A 247 -3.22 -4.64 -20.35
CA PHE A 247 -2.22 -4.86 -19.32
C PHE A 247 -2.60 -5.98 -18.37
N LEU A 248 -1.65 -6.86 -18.11
CA LEU A 248 -1.70 -7.80 -17.00
C LEU A 248 -1.01 -7.14 -15.80
N ILE A 249 -1.75 -6.96 -14.72
CA ILE A 249 -1.34 -6.13 -13.59
C ILE A 249 -1.10 -6.99 -12.36
N TYR A 250 0.02 -6.75 -11.71
CA TYR A 250 0.41 -7.36 -10.44
C TYR A 250 0.66 -6.28 -9.40
N ASP A 251 0.18 -6.51 -8.19
CA ASP A 251 0.27 -5.58 -7.07
C ASP A 251 0.94 -6.25 -5.86
N PHE A 252 2.02 -5.64 -5.37
CA PHE A 252 2.85 -6.14 -4.27
C PHE A 252 3.02 -5.05 -3.20
N PRO A 253 2.11 -4.98 -2.22
CA PRO A 253 2.29 -4.11 -1.06
C PRO A 253 3.34 -4.66 -0.10
N LEU A 254 3.98 -3.79 0.69
CA LEU A 254 4.95 -4.19 1.71
C LEU A 254 4.28 -4.94 2.85
N VAL A 255 3.18 -4.42 3.38
CA VAL A 255 2.46 -5.02 4.51
C VAL A 255 1.37 -5.94 3.98
N LEU A 256 1.49 -7.22 4.27
CA LEU A 256 0.50 -8.25 3.91
C LEU A 256 -0.58 -8.40 4.99
N SER A 257 -0.22 -8.12 6.24
CA SER A 257 -1.15 -8.10 7.38
C SER A 257 -0.59 -7.20 8.48
N PHE A 258 -1.37 -6.22 8.93
CA PHE A 258 -1.02 -5.40 10.09
C PHE A 258 -1.14 -6.19 11.41
N PRO A 259 -0.54 -5.70 12.51
CA PRO A 259 -0.67 -6.32 13.82
C PRO A 259 -2.12 -6.50 14.27
N ASP A 260 -2.41 -7.60 14.98
CA ASP A 260 -3.76 -7.93 15.48
C ASP A 260 -4.39 -6.82 16.33
N LYS A 261 -3.56 -5.97 16.96
CA LYS A 261 -3.97 -4.91 17.90
C LYS A 261 -3.31 -3.58 17.56
N LEU A 262 -3.31 -3.19 16.28
CA LEU A 262 -2.62 -1.99 15.80
C LEU A 262 -2.97 -0.72 16.60
N ASP A 263 -4.26 -0.52 16.91
CA ASP A 263 -4.74 0.67 17.63
C ASP A 263 -4.38 0.71 19.13
N LEU A 264 -3.84 -0.39 19.67
CA LEU A 264 -3.40 -0.47 21.06
C LEU A 264 -1.89 -0.35 21.22
N ILE A 265 -1.15 -0.20 20.14
CA ILE A 265 0.31 -0.08 20.15
C ILE A 265 0.71 1.32 20.62
N ASP A 266 1.57 1.38 21.62
CA ASP A 266 2.22 2.65 22.01
C ASP A 266 3.25 3.02 20.94
N LYS A 267 2.96 4.07 20.17
CA LYS A 267 3.79 4.57 19.06
C LYS A 267 5.23 4.91 19.51
N ASN A 268 5.39 5.33 20.77
CA ASN A 268 6.68 5.72 21.33
C ASN A 268 7.47 4.52 21.88
N ASN A 269 6.80 3.38 22.14
CA ASN A 269 7.42 2.20 22.74
C ASN A 269 6.84 0.91 22.17
N ILE A 270 7.21 0.60 20.91
CA ILE A 270 6.73 -0.60 20.22
C ILE A 270 7.47 -1.83 20.72
N LEU A 271 6.75 -2.79 21.28
CA LEU A 271 7.29 -4.04 21.84
C LEU A 271 7.24 -5.17 20.80
N LYS A 272 8.09 -6.19 20.98
CA LYS A 272 8.03 -7.40 20.12
C LYS A 272 6.69 -8.14 20.22
N SER A 273 6.02 -8.07 21.37
CA SER A 273 4.68 -8.64 21.57
C SER A 273 3.61 -8.00 20.69
N ASP A 274 3.81 -6.74 20.31
CA ASP A 274 2.88 -5.97 19.50
C ASP A 274 2.90 -6.39 18.04
N LEU A 275 3.96 -7.09 17.62
CA LEU A 275 4.14 -7.57 16.24
C LEU A 275 3.31 -8.82 15.90
N LYS A 276 2.50 -9.32 16.84
CA LYS A 276 1.68 -10.50 16.59
C LYS A 276 0.71 -10.25 15.43
N GLY A 277 0.71 -11.16 14.44
CA GLY A 277 -0.09 -11.04 13.21
C GLY A 277 0.54 -10.16 12.14
N PHE A 278 1.61 -9.42 12.43
CA PHE A 278 2.28 -8.55 11.48
C PHE A 278 3.11 -9.34 10.45
N LYS A 279 2.72 -9.24 9.18
CA LYS A 279 3.39 -9.92 8.06
C LYS A 279 3.81 -8.92 7.00
N LEU A 280 5.03 -9.05 6.53
CA LEU A 280 5.61 -8.24 5.47
C LEU A 280 5.85 -9.07 4.20
N ASP A 281 5.92 -8.41 3.05
CA ASP A 281 6.38 -9.00 1.80
C ASP A 281 7.83 -9.52 1.93
N ASP A 282 8.68 -8.73 2.57
CA ASP A 282 10.06 -9.12 2.93
C ASP A 282 10.20 -9.28 4.45
N GLU A 283 10.21 -10.51 4.92
CA GLU A 283 10.34 -10.85 6.34
C GLU A 283 11.71 -10.53 6.95
N ASN A 284 12.72 -10.15 6.15
CA ASN A 284 14.03 -9.69 6.65
C ASN A 284 14.02 -8.23 7.09
N LEU A 285 13.00 -7.47 6.75
CA LEU A 285 12.88 -6.06 7.15
C LEU A 285 12.59 -5.95 8.65
N ASN A 286 13.07 -4.85 9.25
CA ASN A 286 12.80 -4.57 10.65
C ASN A 286 11.34 -4.14 10.86
N LYS A 287 10.52 -5.04 11.35
CA LYS A 287 9.08 -4.82 11.60
C LYS A 287 8.79 -3.62 12.51
N ILE A 288 9.66 -3.36 13.50
CA ILE A 288 9.50 -2.22 14.41
C ILE A 288 9.72 -0.90 13.65
N GLU A 289 10.76 -0.82 12.83
CA GLU A 289 11.02 0.39 12.04
C GLU A 289 9.90 0.64 11.02
N ILE A 290 9.39 -0.40 10.37
CA ILE A 290 8.25 -0.28 9.44
C ILE A 290 6.99 0.26 10.17
N LEU A 291 6.72 -0.19 11.40
CA LEU A 291 5.61 0.37 12.18
C LEU A 291 5.86 1.81 12.63
N LYS A 292 7.10 2.18 12.95
CA LYS A 292 7.43 3.58 13.26
C LYS A 292 7.21 4.49 12.04
N GLU A 293 7.61 4.07 10.84
CA GLU A 293 7.34 4.80 9.60
C GLU A 293 5.82 4.93 9.35
N TYR A 294 5.07 3.85 9.55
CA TYR A 294 3.60 3.86 9.47
C TYR A 294 2.97 4.89 10.42
N PHE A 295 3.41 4.94 11.69
CA PHE A 295 2.87 5.88 12.67
C PHE A 295 3.38 7.31 12.48
N ALA A 296 4.53 7.51 11.86
CA ALA A 296 5.09 8.84 11.61
C ALA A 296 4.31 9.59 10.54
N ASP A 297 4.00 8.92 9.42
CA ASP A 297 3.21 9.48 8.32
C ASP A 297 2.45 8.36 7.61
N THR A 298 1.24 8.12 8.07
CA THR A 298 0.37 7.06 7.53
C THR A 298 0.04 7.32 6.05
N GLN A 299 -0.14 8.57 5.62
CA GLN A 299 -0.47 8.90 4.24
C GLN A 299 0.68 8.56 3.29
N SER A 300 1.88 9.03 3.58
CA SER A 300 3.08 8.68 2.80
C SER A 300 3.35 7.18 2.83
N PHE A 301 3.13 6.53 3.98
CA PHE A 301 3.29 5.09 4.11
C PHE A 301 2.39 4.32 3.15
N PHE A 302 1.11 4.70 3.03
CA PHE A 302 0.19 4.02 2.12
C PHE A 302 0.57 4.21 0.65
N SER A 303 1.02 5.40 0.25
CA SER A 303 1.45 5.63 -1.14
C SER A 303 2.74 4.88 -1.47
N GLU A 304 3.76 4.97 -0.62
CA GLU A 304 5.08 4.43 -0.89
C GLU A 304 5.20 2.91 -0.67
N TYR A 305 4.44 2.38 0.31
CA TYR A 305 4.61 0.99 0.73
C TYR A 305 3.38 0.10 0.49
N GLN A 306 2.17 0.68 0.37
CA GLN A 306 0.95 -0.11 0.22
C GLN A 306 0.32 -0.02 -1.18
N ASN A 307 0.95 0.70 -2.11
CA ASN A 307 0.43 1.00 -3.44
C ASN A 307 -1.01 1.58 -3.40
N LYS A 308 -1.31 2.34 -2.34
CA LYS A 308 -2.60 2.99 -2.10
C LYS A 308 -2.37 4.47 -1.84
N ALA A 309 -2.46 5.29 -2.88
CA ALA A 309 -2.41 6.72 -2.69
C ALA A 309 -3.71 7.22 -2.06
N LEU A 310 -3.58 7.89 -0.94
CA LEU A 310 -4.66 8.55 -0.23
C LEU A 310 -4.77 9.98 -0.77
N SER A 311 -5.76 10.25 -1.64
CA SER A 311 -5.94 11.58 -2.25
C SER A 311 -6.97 12.39 -1.47
N THR A 312 -6.64 13.64 -1.15
CA THR A 312 -7.56 14.60 -0.53
C THR A 312 -8.48 15.30 -1.54
N GLU A 313 -8.15 15.31 -2.83
CA GLU A 313 -8.87 16.12 -3.86
C GLU A 313 -10.35 15.79 -4.06
N ASN A 314 -10.81 14.58 -3.70
CA ASN A 314 -12.22 14.17 -3.70
C ASN A 314 -12.54 13.34 -2.46
N ALA A 315 -11.77 13.48 -1.39
CA ALA A 315 -12.03 12.77 -0.16
C ALA A 315 -13.28 13.33 0.50
N ILE A 316 -14.23 12.48 0.82
CA ILE A 316 -15.44 12.84 1.57
C ILE A 316 -15.02 13.37 2.95
N PHE A 317 -14.01 12.73 3.56
CA PHE A 317 -13.33 13.18 4.79
C PHE A 317 -12.06 13.93 4.40
N SER A 318 -12.19 15.17 3.92
CA SER A 318 -11.07 15.97 3.37
C SER A 318 -10.16 16.55 4.45
N GLU A 319 -10.70 16.81 5.63
CA GLU A 319 -9.99 17.33 6.78
C GLU A 319 -10.46 16.63 8.05
N TYR A 320 -9.57 16.47 9.04
CA TYR A 320 -9.93 16.03 10.37
C TYR A 320 -8.99 16.63 11.40
N LYS A 321 -9.46 16.78 12.62
CA LYS A 321 -8.68 17.35 13.73
C LYS A 321 -8.51 16.29 14.82
N ILE A 322 -7.28 16.22 15.34
CA ILE A 322 -6.94 15.30 16.42
C ILE A 322 -7.29 15.94 17.77
N ILE A 323 -7.66 15.10 18.74
CA ILE A 323 -7.87 15.52 20.12
C ILE A 323 -6.51 15.89 20.74
N GLU A 324 -6.30 17.17 21.01
CA GLU A 324 -5.07 17.65 21.66
C GLU A 324 -5.11 17.42 23.17
N LYS A 325 -6.29 17.57 23.78
CA LYS A 325 -6.51 17.39 25.21
C LYS A 325 -7.85 16.73 25.49
N GLU A 326 -7.83 15.68 26.30
CA GLU A 326 -9.07 15.09 26.77
C GLU A 326 -9.87 16.08 27.62
N GLN A 327 -11.17 16.20 27.30
CA GLN A 327 -12.11 17.05 28.01
C GLN A 327 -13.09 16.15 28.79
N ASP A 328 -13.66 16.68 29.86
CA ASP A 328 -14.70 15.98 30.61
C ASP A 328 -15.97 15.86 29.76
N PHE A 329 -16.77 14.84 30.00
CA PHE A 329 -17.97 14.55 29.24
C PHE A 329 -19.04 13.90 30.12
N ASP A 330 -20.31 14.08 29.79
CA ASP A 330 -21.44 13.47 30.53
C ASP A 330 -21.96 12.21 29.86
N LEU A 331 -21.88 12.12 28.55
CA LEU A 331 -22.44 11.05 27.73
C LEU A 331 -21.35 10.40 26.88
N VAL A 332 -21.29 9.09 26.87
CA VAL A 332 -20.59 8.30 25.86
C VAL A 332 -21.56 7.35 25.16
N VAL A 333 -21.46 7.28 23.84
CA VAL A 333 -22.20 6.31 23.03
C VAL A 333 -21.21 5.33 22.42
N LEU A 334 -21.42 4.04 22.69
CA LEU A 334 -20.67 2.95 22.08
C LEU A 334 -21.41 2.50 20.82
N GLY A 335 -20.91 2.88 19.66
CA GLY A 335 -21.39 2.38 18.38
C GLY A 335 -20.74 1.03 18.11
N ILE A 336 -21.54 0.02 17.76
CA ILE A 336 -21.06 -1.35 17.62
C ILE A 336 -21.48 -1.91 16.27
N ASP A 337 -20.49 -2.29 15.45
CA ASP A 337 -20.69 -3.10 14.25
C ASP A 337 -20.07 -4.49 14.46
N PRO A 338 -20.88 -5.51 14.74
CA PRO A 338 -20.39 -6.86 14.99
C PRO A 338 -20.12 -7.58 13.67
N ALA A 339 -18.86 -7.81 13.33
CA ALA A 339 -18.47 -8.59 12.17
C ALA A 339 -18.89 -10.07 12.29
N LEU A 340 -19.35 -10.63 11.17
CA LEU A 340 -19.82 -12.03 11.06
C LEU A 340 -18.70 -13.08 11.06
N GLY A 341 -17.53 -12.86 11.64
CA GLY A 341 -16.51 -13.88 11.86
C GLY A 341 -16.15 -14.75 10.64
N LYS A 342 -16.40 -14.28 9.41
CA LYS A 342 -15.93 -14.95 8.20
C LYS A 342 -14.41 -14.78 8.11
N ALA A 343 -13.72 -15.87 7.86
CA ALA A 343 -12.25 -15.99 7.91
C ALA A 343 -11.45 -15.08 6.93
N LYS A 344 -12.10 -14.11 6.30
CA LYS A 344 -11.49 -13.11 5.42
C LYS A 344 -12.06 -11.71 5.70
N GLY A 345 -11.43 -11.00 6.62
CA GLY A 345 -11.25 -9.57 6.46
C GLY A 345 -12.00 -8.64 7.39
N ASP A 346 -13.26 -8.84 7.76
CA ASP A 346 -14.06 -7.82 8.43
C ASP A 346 -13.66 -7.63 9.91
N TYR A 347 -13.60 -6.36 10.34
CA TYR A 347 -13.32 -6.01 11.72
C TYR A 347 -14.61 -5.97 12.52
N PHE A 348 -14.56 -6.46 13.76
CA PHE A 348 -15.50 -6.05 14.77
C PHE A 348 -15.16 -4.62 15.20
N ALA A 349 -16.03 -3.67 14.89
CA ALA A 349 -15.80 -2.27 15.15
C ALA A 349 -16.51 -1.78 16.42
N ILE A 350 -15.78 -1.00 17.23
CA ILE A 350 -16.34 -0.23 18.36
C ILE A 350 -15.95 1.22 18.21
N ALA A 351 -16.94 2.11 18.19
CA ALA A 351 -16.76 3.56 18.25
C ALA A 351 -17.18 4.08 19.64
N GLU A 352 -16.27 4.72 20.35
CA GLU A 352 -16.48 5.41 21.63
C GLU A 352 -16.67 6.90 21.34
N LEU A 353 -17.90 7.38 21.21
CA LEU A 353 -18.20 8.79 20.96
C LEU A 353 -18.56 9.47 22.29
N LYS A 354 -17.68 10.32 22.77
CA LYS A 354 -17.85 11.13 23.98
C LYS A 354 -18.42 12.50 23.61
N LYS A 355 -19.51 12.91 24.24
CA LYS A 355 -20.06 14.25 24.06
C LYS A 355 -19.46 15.19 25.10
N VAL A 356 -18.53 16.04 24.68
CA VAL A 356 -17.78 16.94 25.55
C VAL A 356 -18.43 18.31 25.71
N ASP A 357 -19.24 18.74 24.72
CA ASP A 357 -20.04 19.96 24.77
C ASP A 357 -21.31 19.80 23.93
N LYS A 358 -22.16 20.82 23.86
CA LYS A 358 -23.43 20.79 23.13
C LYS A 358 -23.25 20.35 21.67
N ASN A 359 -22.19 20.85 21.03
CA ASN A 359 -21.88 20.59 19.61
C ASN A 359 -20.42 20.13 19.43
N LYS A 360 -19.82 19.44 20.40
CA LYS A 360 -18.45 18.98 20.32
C LYS A 360 -18.31 17.54 20.82
N PHE A 361 -17.67 16.71 20.03
CA PHE A 361 -17.55 15.30 20.28
C PHE A 361 -16.10 14.84 20.14
N HIS A 362 -15.71 13.89 20.97
CA HIS A 362 -14.45 13.17 20.87
C HIS A 362 -14.74 11.73 20.43
N LEU A 363 -14.20 11.33 19.30
CA LEU A 363 -14.38 10.00 18.72
C LEU A 363 -13.10 9.18 18.82
N LYS A 364 -13.22 8.02 19.43
CA LYS A 364 -12.24 6.94 19.38
C LYS A 364 -12.90 5.72 18.76
N ALA A 365 -12.35 5.16 17.69
CA ALA A 365 -12.83 3.92 17.12
C ALA A 365 -11.72 2.91 17.02
N SER A 366 -12.05 1.65 17.28
CA SER A 366 -11.11 0.52 17.31
C SER A 366 -11.70 -0.69 16.59
N GLY A 367 -10.89 -1.36 15.78
CA GLY A 367 -11.23 -2.59 15.08
C GLY A 367 -10.56 -3.80 15.71
N TYR A 368 -11.30 -4.92 15.86
CA TYR A 368 -10.79 -6.14 16.47
C TYR A 368 -11.05 -7.36 15.59
N LYS A 369 -10.07 -8.26 15.50
CA LYS A 369 -10.22 -9.60 14.91
C LYS A 369 -10.29 -10.65 16.02
N ILE A 370 -11.43 -10.72 16.70
CA ILE A 370 -11.65 -11.60 17.87
C ILE A 370 -12.99 -12.32 17.76
N SER A 371 -13.18 -13.38 18.58
CA SER A 371 -14.43 -14.14 18.61
C SER A 371 -15.58 -13.32 19.20
N PRO A 372 -16.86 -13.62 18.85
CA PRO A 372 -18.03 -12.93 19.38
C PRO A 372 -18.10 -12.89 20.92
N SER A 373 -17.68 -13.95 21.60
CA SER A 373 -17.63 -13.97 23.08
C SER A 373 -16.64 -12.95 23.65
N LYS A 374 -15.44 -12.85 23.04
CA LYS A 374 -14.45 -11.84 23.46
C LYS A 374 -14.90 -10.42 23.12
N MET A 375 -15.71 -10.23 22.08
CA MET A 375 -16.31 -8.93 21.77
C MET A 375 -17.25 -8.48 22.89
N ILE A 376 -18.11 -9.38 23.38
CA ILE A 376 -18.99 -9.12 24.52
C ILE A 376 -18.18 -8.67 25.74
N ASP A 377 -17.07 -9.35 26.04
CA ASP A 377 -16.19 -8.98 27.15
C ASP A 377 -15.62 -7.57 27.01
N VAL A 378 -15.20 -7.19 25.79
CA VAL A 378 -14.66 -5.84 25.52
C VAL A 378 -15.75 -4.78 25.71
N ILE A 379 -16.95 -5.00 25.17
CA ILE A 379 -18.07 -4.06 25.32
C ILE A 379 -18.44 -3.89 26.80
N LEU A 380 -18.57 -4.98 27.54
CA LEU A 380 -18.92 -4.94 28.96
C LEU A 380 -17.86 -4.23 29.80
N LYS A 381 -16.57 -4.46 29.52
CA LYS A 381 -15.48 -3.73 30.17
C LYS A 381 -15.54 -2.23 29.93
N LEU A 382 -15.77 -1.80 28.68
CA LEU A 382 -15.92 -0.38 28.35
C LEU A 382 -17.16 0.22 29.01
N TYR A 383 -18.29 -0.48 28.96
CA TYR A 383 -19.54 -0.04 29.59
C TYR A 383 -19.37 0.17 31.09
N ILE A 384 -18.78 -0.81 31.79
CA ILE A 384 -18.50 -0.75 33.23
C ILE A 384 -17.52 0.38 33.57
N LYS A 385 -16.45 0.52 32.76
CA LYS A 385 -15.46 1.60 32.93
C LYS A 385 -16.14 2.96 32.97
N TYR A 386 -16.99 3.26 32.00
CA TYR A 386 -17.66 4.55 31.92
C TYR A 386 -18.75 4.73 32.99
N LEU A 387 -19.46 3.66 33.33
CA LEU A 387 -20.40 3.70 34.48
C LEU A 387 -19.71 3.99 35.80
N SER A 388 -18.53 3.40 36.03
CA SER A 388 -17.76 3.63 37.28
C SER A 388 -17.26 5.07 37.39
N LEU A 389 -17.06 5.73 36.27
CA LEU A 389 -16.74 7.17 36.17
C LEU A 389 -17.97 8.08 36.32
N GLY A 390 -19.14 7.51 36.57
CA GLY A 390 -20.42 8.24 36.76
C GLY A 390 -20.98 8.81 35.45
N LYS A 391 -20.56 8.28 34.29
CA LYS A 391 -20.99 8.76 32.98
C LYS A 391 -22.27 8.07 32.51
N ILE A 392 -23.05 8.73 31.67
CA ILE A 392 -24.17 8.13 30.96
C ILE A 392 -23.60 7.32 29.80
N VAL A 393 -23.91 6.01 29.74
CA VAL A 393 -23.43 5.12 28.67
C VAL A 393 -24.61 4.60 27.88
N LYS A 394 -24.55 4.72 26.56
CA LYS A 394 -25.51 4.12 25.62
C LYS A 394 -24.77 3.22 24.63
N ILE A 395 -25.44 2.19 24.15
CA ILE A 395 -24.95 1.32 23.08
C ILE A 395 -25.83 1.53 21.87
N ALA A 396 -25.23 1.87 20.73
CA ALA A 396 -25.88 1.93 19.42
C ALA A 396 -25.53 0.67 18.62
N ILE A 397 -26.54 -0.06 18.19
CA ILE A 397 -26.37 -1.29 17.42
C ILE A 397 -27.47 -1.39 16.36
N GLU A 398 -27.13 -1.87 15.16
CA GLU A 398 -28.11 -2.11 14.10
C GLU A 398 -28.92 -3.39 14.37
N THR A 399 -30.18 -3.44 13.94
CA THR A 399 -31.08 -4.59 14.13
C THR A 399 -31.20 -5.38 12.82
N ILE A 400 -30.23 -6.24 12.53
CA ILE A 400 -30.29 -7.26 11.47
C ILE A 400 -30.19 -8.64 12.14
N ALA A 401 -30.73 -9.70 11.57
CA ALA A 401 -30.98 -11.01 12.18
C ALA A 401 -29.81 -11.59 13.02
N PHE A 402 -28.55 -11.43 12.59
CA PHE A 402 -27.39 -11.88 13.37
C PHE A 402 -27.12 -10.96 14.57
N GLN A 403 -27.31 -9.68 14.40
CA GLN A 403 -27.08 -8.68 15.45
C GLN A 403 -28.13 -8.79 16.57
N GLU A 404 -29.33 -9.32 16.28
CA GLU A 404 -30.29 -9.67 17.31
C GLU A 404 -29.77 -10.75 18.26
N PHE A 405 -29.23 -11.84 17.73
CA PHE A 405 -28.63 -12.89 18.55
C PHE A 405 -27.45 -12.37 19.38
N PHE A 406 -26.57 -11.56 18.78
CA PHE A 406 -25.45 -10.96 19.49
C PHE A 406 -25.91 -10.02 20.61
N LYS A 407 -26.92 -9.19 20.34
CA LYS A 407 -27.53 -8.29 21.31
C LYS A 407 -28.13 -9.04 22.50
N ASP A 408 -28.87 -10.13 22.26
CA ASP A 408 -29.48 -10.91 23.31
C ASP A 408 -28.43 -11.60 24.18
N LYS A 409 -27.36 -12.11 23.57
CA LYS A 409 -26.22 -12.69 24.31
C LYS A 409 -25.49 -11.63 25.13
N LEU A 410 -25.30 -10.42 24.58
CA LEU A 410 -24.72 -9.28 25.29
C LEU A 410 -25.57 -8.89 26.53
N LYS A 411 -26.90 -8.86 26.40
CA LYS A 411 -27.82 -8.60 27.52
C LYS A 411 -27.73 -9.69 28.57
N GLU A 412 -27.71 -10.96 28.16
CA GLU A 412 -27.59 -12.10 29.08
C GLU A 412 -26.31 -12.02 29.93
N GLU A 413 -25.17 -11.79 29.31
CA GLU A 413 -23.88 -11.68 30.00
C GLU A 413 -23.82 -10.44 30.91
N ALA A 414 -24.42 -9.33 30.53
CA ALA A 414 -24.54 -8.14 31.36
C ALA A 414 -25.38 -8.40 32.60
N LEU A 415 -26.52 -9.13 32.49
CA LEU A 415 -27.38 -9.49 33.60
C LEU A 415 -26.67 -10.37 34.61
N LYS A 416 -25.79 -11.30 34.18
CA LYS A 416 -24.95 -12.10 35.11
C LYS A 416 -24.02 -11.23 35.96
N LEU A 417 -23.65 -10.05 35.46
CA LEU A 417 -22.85 -9.06 36.19
C LEU A 417 -23.73 -8.05 36.97
N GLY A 418 -25.05 -8.22 36.98
CA GLY A 418 -25.98 -7.30 37.63
C GLY A 418 -26.13 -5.96 36.91
N ILE A 419 -25.84 -5.90 35.62
CA ILE A 419 -25.84 -4.66 34.84
C ILE A 419 -27.02 -4.66 33.86
N ILE A 420 -27.76 -3.54 33.81
CA ILE A 420 -28.77 -3.29 32.82
C ILE A 420 -28.17 -2.35 31.75
N LEU A 421 -28.06 -2.83 30.53
CA LEU A 421 -27.50 -2.07 29.42
C LEU A 421 -28.54 -1.11 28.82
N SER A 422 -28.11 0.12 28.49
CA SER A 422 -28.91 1.08 27.72
C SER A 422 -28.61 0.89 26.22
N ILE A 423 -29.34 -0.02 25.57
CA ILE A 423 -29.18 -0.33 24.14
C ILE A 423 -30.17 0.47 23.31
N CYS A 424 -29.68 1.18 22.32
CA CYS A 424 -30.43 1.92 21.30
C CYS A 424 -30.36 1.15 19.99
N GLU A 425 -31.49 0.58 19.61
CA GLU A 425 -31.61 -0.20 18.36
C GLU A 425 -31.85 0.72 17.18
N LEU A 426 -31.05 0.54 16.12
CA LEU A 426 -31.14 1.32 14.89
C LEU A 426 -31.72 0.46 13.77
N LYS A 427 -32.79 0.96 13.15
CA LYS A 427 -33.37 0.38 11.93
C LYS A 427 -32.96 1.25 10.74
N ASN A 428 -32.08 0.77 9.90
CA ASN A 428 -31.58 1.53 8.77
C ASN A 428 -32.52 1.39 7.55
N LYS A 429 -33.04 2.54 7.07
CA LYS A 429 -33.80 2.65 5.84
C LYS A 429 -33.00 3.32 4.71
N VAL A 430 -31.85 3.86 5.05
CA VAL A 430 -30.95 4.61 4.16
C VAL A 430 -29.72 3.75 3.87
N ALA A 431 -29.20 3.81 2.64
CA ALA A 431 -28.00 3.11 2.24
C ALA A 431 -26.81 3.45 3.15
N LYS A 432 -25.92 2.49 3.38
CA LYS A 432 -24.76 2.62 4.29
C LYS A 432 -23.87 3.78 3.88
N GLU A 433 -23.60 3.92 2.60
CA GLU A 433 -22.74 4.97 2.05
C GLU A 433 -23.29 6.37 2.39
N LEU A 434 -24.58 6.61 2.17
CA LEU A 434 -25.20 7.92 2.47
C LEU A 434 -25.18 8.25 3.98
N ARG A 435 -25.23 7.23 4.82
CA ARG A 435 -25.12 7.40 6.28
C ARG A 435 -23.72 7.80 6.69
N ILE A 436 -22.71 7.11 6.16
CA ILE A 436 -21.28 7.42 6.40
C ILE A 436 -20.96 8.82 5.87
N ASP A 437 -21.40 9.17 4.66
CA ASP A 437 -21.23 10.51 4.06
C ASP A 437 -21.76 11.61 4.97
N SER A 438 -22.84 11.34 5.73
CA SER A 438 -23.42 12.32 6.64
C SER A 438 -22.53 12.71 7.82
N LEU A 439 -21.47 11.94 8.13
CA LEU A 439 -20.48 12.29 9.14
C LEU A 439 -19.46 13.33 8.65
N ALA A 440 -19.21 13.37 7.34
CA ALA A 440 -18.11 14.14 6.78
C ALA A 440 -18.16 15.65 7.14
N PRO A 441 -19.30 16.35 7.08
CA PRO A 441 -19.36 17.75 7.49
C PRO A 441 -18.90 17.99 8.93
N TYR A 442 -19.22 17.07 9.85
CA TYR A 442 -18.92 17.19 11.27
C TYR A 442 -17.48 16.83 11.63
N ILE A 443 -16.87 15.96 10.84
CA ILE A 443 -15.45 15.63 10.97
C ILE A 443 -14.61 16.74 10.35
N ASN A 444 -14.96 17.18 9.13
CA ASN A 444 -14.21 18.18 8.37
C ASN A 444 -14.21 19.56 9.06
N ASP A 445 -15.28 19.95 9.73
CA ASP A 445 -15.36 21.23 10.45
C ASP A 445 -14.75 21.16 11.87
N GLY A 446 -14.45 19.94 12.37
CA GLY A 446 -13.91 19.71 13.71
C GLY A 446 -14.96 19.70 14.82
N THR A 447 -16.23 19.53 14.51
CA THR A 447 -17.30 19.20 15.46
C THR A 447 -17.01 17.85 16.12
N ILE A 448 -16.53 16.87 15.34
CA ILE A 448 -16.00 15.58 15.80
C ILE A 448 -14.49 15.61 15.72
N LEU A 449 -13.82 15.53 16.87
CA LEU A 449 -12.38 15.39 16.97
C LEU A 449 -12.01 13.91 17.11
N ILE A 450 -10.96 13.49 16.41
CA ILE A 450 -10.54 12.08 16.34
C ILE A 450 -9.44 11.80 17.38
N ASP A 451 -9.55 10.69 18.09
CA ASP A 451 -8.49 10.21 18.99
C ASP A 451 -7.25 9.80 18.18
N ASN A 452 -6.09 10.25 18.64
CA ASN A 452 -4.80 10.02 17.96
C ASN A 452 -4.42 8.54 17.81
N ASN A 453 -5.06 7.64 18.54
CA ASN A 453 -4.83 6.19 18.45
C ASN A 453 -5.87 5.46 17.58
N SER A 454 -6.78 6.17 16.92
CA SER A 454 -7.78 5.59 16.02
C SER A 454 -7.22 5.38 14.59
N ASN A 455 -6.10 4.68 14.48
CA ASN A 455 -5.36 4.56 13.20
C ASN A 455 -6.18 3.88 12.11
N LEU A 456 -6.94 2.81 12.43
CA LEU A 456 -7.79 2.12 11.46
C LEU A 456 -8.94 3.02 10.99
N LEU A 457 -9.55 3.82 11.88
CA LEU A 457 -10.57 4.79 11.49
C LEU A 457 -9.99 5.85 10.55
N ILE A 458 -8.80 6.37 10.84
CA ILE A 458 -8.11 7.34 9.98
C ILE A 458 -7.83 6.71 8.61
N GLU A 459 -7.39 5.44 8.56
CA GLU A 459 -7.21 4.71 7.30
C GLU A 459 -8.52 4.60 6.51
N GLU A 460 -9.63 4.19 7.15
CA GLU A 460 -10.94 4.12 6.50
C GLU A 460 -11.37 5.49 5.97
N MET A 461 -11.26 6.56 6.76
CA MET A 461 -11.59 7.93 6.34
C MET A 461 -10.80 8.37 5.10
N LEU A 462 -9.49 8.13 5.10
CA LEU A 462 -8.60 8.53 4.00
C LEU A 462 -8.80 7.71 2.72
N THR A 463 -9.31 6.48 2.83
CA THR A 463 -9.54 5.57 1.68
C THR A 463 -10.99 5.53 1.21
N TYR A 464 -11.94 6.04 1.99
CA TYR A 464 -13.37 6.03 1.68
C TYR A 464 -13.71 6.90 0.46
N PRO A 465 -14.62 6.50 -0.46
CA PRO A 465 -15.47 5.31 -0.40
C PRO A 465 -14.84 4.02 -1.00
N LYS A 466 -13.58 4.04 -1.40
CA LYS A 466 -12.86 2.89 -1.98
C LYS A 466 -12.14 2.05 -0.92
N ALA A 467 -12.44 2.25 0.35
CA ALA A 467 -11.88 1.49 1.46
C ALA A 467 -12.17 -0.02 1.30
N ALA A 468 -11.20 -0.86 1.71
CA ALA A 468 -11.43 -2.30 1.80
C ALA A 468 -12.43 -2.67 2.90
N HIS A 469 -12.53 -1.82 3.92
CA HIS A 469 -13.42 -1.91 5.08
C HIS A 469 -13.96 -0.53 5.41
N ASP A 470 -15.19 -0.44 5.91
CA ASP A 470 -15.85 0.78 6.36
C ASP A 470 -16.61 0.56 7.69
N ASP A 471 -16.19 -0.48 8.43
CA ASP A 471 -16.87 -0.95 9.64
C ASP A 471 -16.73 0.06 10.79
N LEU A 472 -15.57 0.74 10.91
CA LEU A 472 -15.34 1.75 11.95
C LEU A 472 -16.11 3.05 11.65
N LEU A 473 -16.21 3.42 10.39
CA LEU A 473 -17.02 4.56 9.96
C LEU A 473 -18.52 4.31 10.22
N ASP A 474 -19.01 3.11 9.93
CA ASP A 474 -20.42 2.75 10.22
C ASP A 474 -20.70 2.72 11.73
N ALA A 475 -19.82 2.13 12.53
CA ALA A 475 -19.92 2.19 13.98
C ALA A 475 -19.91 3.63 14.53
N SER A 476 -19.09 4.49 13.93
CA SER A 476 -18.98 5.92 14.29
C SER A 476 -20.25 6.68 13.94
N GLU A 477 -20.85 6.41 12.77
CA GLU A 477 -22.14 6.99 12.38
C GLU A 477 -23.27 6.60 13.34
N MET A 478 -23.35 5.31 13.67
CA MET A 478 -24.35 4.82 14.63
C MET A 478 -24.22 5.52 15.98
N ALA A 479 -23.00 5.70 16.48
CA ALA A 479 -22.73 6.40 17.73
C ALA A 479 -23.16 7.87 17.66
N PHE A 480 -22.79 8.56 16.56
CA PHE A 480 -23.10 9.98 16.37
C PHE A 480 -24.60 10.24 16.28
N ARG A 481 -25.32 9.43 15.53
CA ARG A 481 -26.80 9.54 15.39
C ARG A 481 -27.51 9.42 16.74
N ILE A 482 -27.08 8.48 17.61
CA ILE A 482 -27.64 8.36 18.96
C ILE A 482 -27.22 9.51 19.86
N ALA A 483 -25.99 10.00 19.76
CA ALA A 483 -25.52 11.13 20.56
C ALA A 483 -26.27 12.43 20.21
N CYS A 484 -26.61 12.66 18.93
CA CYS A 484 -27.42 13.78 18.48
C CYS A 484 -28.89 13.67 18.88
N SER A 485 -29.50 12.48 18.81
CA SER A 485 -30.89 12.27 19.21
C SER A 485 -31.07 12.42 20.72
N ALA A 486 -30.08 12.07 21.52
CA ALA A 486 -30.08 12.25 22.97
C ALA A 486 -29.98 13.74 23.41
N ALA A 487 -29.55 14.64 22.52
CA ALA A 487 -29.50 16.08 22.79
C ALA A 487 -30.91 16.72 22.91
N ASN A 488 -31.93 16.12 22.34
CA ASN A 488 -33.30 16.57 22.40
C ASN A 488 -34.11 15.98 23.59
N ALA A 489 -33.53 15.01 24.28
CA ALA A 489 -34.15 14.46 25.49
C ALA A 489 -33.71 15.29 26.71
N ASP A 490 -34.67 15.79 27.47
CA ASP A 490 -34.51 16.73 28.58
C ASP A 490 -33.47 16.28 29.61
N TYR A 491 -32.21 16.75 29.47
CA TYR A 491 -31.08 16.48 30.34
C TYR A 491 -31.35 16.74 31.84
N LYS A 492 -32.30 17.66 32.14
CA LYS A 492 -32.73 17.99 33.50
C LYS A 492 -33.48 16.82 34.17
N ALA A 493 -34.25 16.02 33.41
CA ALA A 493 -34.94 14.87 33.94
C ALA A 493 -33.99 13.73 34.33
N ILE A 494 -32.97 13.50 33.51
CA ILE A 494 -31.94 12.44 33.73
C ILE A 494 -31.03 12.79 34.93
N ASN A 495 -30.59 14.03 35.05
CA ASN A 495 -29.78 14.48 36.19
C ASN A 495 -30.59 14.47 37.52
N ARG A 496 -31.90 14.71 37.49
CA ARG A 496 -32.77 14.52 38.68
C ARG A 496 -32.83 13.06 39.12
N ILE A 497 -32.81 12.11 38.21
CA ILE A 497 -32.82 10.66 38.54
C ILE A 497 -31.49 10.22 39.11
N LEU A 498 -30.37 10.68 38.52
CA LEU A 498 -29.01 10.34 38.96
C LEU A 498 -28.67 10.98 40.32
N SER A 499 -29.10 12.21 40.57
CA SER A 499 -28.92 12.85 41.89
C SER A 499 -29.71 12.14 42.99
N LYS A 500 -30.91 11.63 42.71
CA LYS A 500 -31.69 10.81 43.64
C LYS A 500 -31.06 9.43 43.92
N ARG A 501 -30.26 8.86 42.99
CA ARG A 501 -29.49 7.61 43.19
C ARG A 501 -28.21 7.82 44.02
N LYS A 502 -27.57 8.98 44.00
CA LYS A 502 -26.43 9.31 44.86
C LYS A 502 -26.81 9.37 46.37
N ILE A 503 -28.09 9.66 46.69
CA ILE A 503 -28.59 9.73 48.07
C ILE A 503 -28.84 8.33 48.66
N LYS A 504 -28.92 7.24 47.89
CA LYS A 504 -29.09 5.87 48.37
C LYS A 504 -27.81 5.02 48.48
N LYS A 505 -26.63 5.60 48.34
CA LYS A 505 -25.33 4.93 48.59
C LYS A 505 -24.77 5.23 50.00
N GLY A 506 -25.65 5.32 51.01
CA GLY A 506 -25.29 5.28 52.40
C GLY A 506 -25.89 4.00 53.03
N PHE A 507 -25.42 2.83 52.61
CA PHE A 507 -25.55 1.54 53.29
C PHE A 507 -24.98 0.46 52.34
N LEU A 508 -23.75 0.17 52.51
CA LEU A 508 -23.03 -1.09 52.62
C LEU A 508 -21.56 -0.85 52.32
#